data_12a3e3ac381f9d661ecdfa4d9d4e43f3
#
_entry.id   12a3e3ac381f9d661ecdfa4d9d4e43f3
#
_cell.length_a   1.000
_cell.length_b   1.000
_cell.length_c   1.000
_cell.angle_alpha   90.00
_cell.angle_beta   90.00
_cell.angle_gamma   90.00
#
_symmetry.space_group_name_H-M   'P 1'
#
loop_
_entity.id
_entity.type
_entity.pdbx_description
1 polymer ?
#
loop_
_entity_poly.entity_id
_entity_poly.type
_entity_poly.pdbx_seq_one_letter_code
_entity_poly.pdbx_strand_id
1 'polypeptide(L)'
;PPDGVYGDVVWVDDPADLEGAAGSVQDRIVFAKGLPTPDAVRHAEFAGAKALMLESPTEGQIHEMIVSPVWGTPSAGEAGDLPDLPVVEVSQMDGRQLREQLAHGPVKATVAAQVTTKLRTLPCPVGRIDGTESDRYFIVGNHVDSWYEGITDNATAMAATLELARLFAEQEPKRGLVFGFWSAHSTGR
;
A
#
# COMPACT_ATOMS: atom_id res chain seq x y z
N PRO A 1 -0.20 7.05 -17.81
CA PRO A 1 0.48 7.74 -18.91
C PRO A 1 1.48 8.77 -18.37
N PRO A 2 2.67 8.94 -18.96
CA PRO A 2 3.69 9.87 -18.48
C PRO A 2 3.21 11.33 -18.45
N ASP A 3 2.27 11.69 -19.33
CA ASP A 3 1.70 13.05 -19.41
C ASP A 3 0.47 13.22 -18.48
N GLY A 4 0.12 12.19 -17.73
CA GLY A 4 -1.05 12.19 -16.87
C GLY A 4 -2.37 11.97 -17.61
N VAL A 5 -3.45 11.97 -16.83
CA VAL A 5 -4.83 11.82 -17.28
C VAL A 5 -5.57 13.12 -17.00
N TYR A 6 -6.06 13.78 -18.04
CA TYR A 6 -6.83 15.02 -17.94
C TYR A 6 -8.33 14.75 -18.01
N GLY A 7 -9.12 15.41 -17.17
CA GLY A 7 -10.56 15.29 -17.22
C GLY A 7 -11.36 16.09 -16.20
N ASP A 8 -12.67 15.94 -16.29
CA ASP A 8 -13.60 16.53 -15.34
C ASP A 8 -13.49 15.79 -13.99
N VAL A 9 -13.47 16.55 -12.91
CA VAL A 9 -13.46 16.02 -11.55
C VAL A 9 -14.88 15.87 -11.04
N VAL A 10 -15.17 14.72 -10.44
CA VAL A 10 -16.44 14.46 -9.76
C VAL A 10 -16.15 14.09 -8.29
N TRP A 11 -16.88 14.75 -7.38
CA TRP A 11 -16.85 14.43 -5.97
C TRP A 11 -17.74 13.24 -5.64
N VAL A 12 -17.21 12.33 -4.83
CA VAL A 12 -17.94 11.20 -4.23
C VAL A 12 -17.56 11.20 -2.74
N ASP A 13 -18.55 11.07 -1.86
CA ASP A 13 -18.27 11.15 -0.41
C ASP A 13 -17.39 9.99 0.08
N ASP A 14 -17.66 8.79 -0.39
CA ASP A 14 -16.88 7.58 -0.08
C ASP A 14 -16.69 6.76 -1.37
N PRO A 15 -15.50 6.24 -1.66
CA PRO A 15 -15.29 5.32 -2.78
C PRO A 15 -16.22 4.09 -2.76
N ALA A 16 -16.66 3.66 -1.58
CA ALA A 16 -17.62 2.57 -1.45
C ALA A 16 -18.98 2.88 -2.07
N ASP A 17 -19.35 4.15 -2.21
CA ASP A 17 -20.59 4.57 -2.90
C ASP A 17 -20.58 4.22 -4.39
N LEU A 18 -19.40 3.91 -4.94
CA LEU A 18 -19.24 3.45 -6.32
C LEU A 18 -19.42 1.93 -6.47
N GLU A 19 -19.59 1.19 -5.38
CA GLU A 19 -19.85 -0.24 -5.45
C GLU A 19 -21.12 -0.51 -6.25
N GLY A 20 -21.02 -1.35 -7.26
CA GLY A 20 -22.13 -1.67 -8.14
C GLY A 20 -22.59 -0.55 -9.09
N ALA A 21 -21.95 0.61 -9.06
CA ALA A 21 -22.31 1.79 -9.85
C ALA A 21 -21.58 1.85 -11.21
N ALA A 22 -21.55 0.73 -11.95
CA ALA A 22 -20.84 0.61 -13.22
C ALA A 22 -21.14 1.78 -14.18
N GLY A 23 -20.09 2.43 -14.68
CA GLY A 23 -20.20 3.53 -15.64
C GLY A 23 -20.72 4.85 -15.07
N SER A 24 -21.01 4.94 -13.77
CA SER A 24 -21.55 6.16 -13.15
C SER A 24 -20.61 7.36 -13.21
N VAL A 25 -19.30 7.10 -13.24
CA VAL A 25 -18.23 8.10 -13.32
C VAL A 25 -17.37 7.93 -14.56
N GLN A 26 -17.97 7.39 -15.62
CA GLN A 26 -17.27 7.06 -16.87
C GLN A 26 -16.41 8.23 -17.37
N ASP A 27 -15.15 7.96 -17.64
CA ASP A 27 -14.14 8.90 -18.17
C ASP A 27 -13.91 10.15 -17.30
N ARG A 28 -14.24 10.10 -16.01
CA ARG A 28 -14.04 11.19 -15.06
C ARG A 28 -12.90 10.88 -14.09
N ILE A 29 -12.38 11.94 -13.48
CA ILE A 29 -11.48 11.84 -12.34
C ILE A 29 -12.34 11.82 -11.09
N VAL A 30 -12.36 10.70 -10.37
CA VAL A 30 -13.05 10.61 -9.09
C VAL A 30 -12.19 11.30 -8.02
N PHE A 31 -12.83 12.16 -7.27
CA PHE A 31 -12.26 12.75 -6.06
C PHE A 31 -13.13 12.37 -4.87
N ALA A 32 -12.54 11.70 -3.88
CA ALA A 32 -13.24 11.21 -2.71
C ALA A 32 -12.43 11.44 -1.43
N LYS A 33 -13.04 11.20 -0.27
CA LYS A 33 -12.34 11.24 1.01
C LYS A 33 -11.97 9.82 1.43
N GLY A 34 -10.76 9.64 2.00
CA GLY A 34 -10.33 8.37 2.54
C GLY A 34 -8.91 7.98 2.17
N LEU A 35 -8.55 6.74 2.47
CA LEU A 35 -7.25 6.18 2.14
C LEU A 35 -7.28 5.51 0.76
N PRO A 36 -6.17 5.52 0.02
CA PRO A 36 -6.05 4.85 -1.27
C PRO A 36 -5.90 3.32 -1.09
N THR A 37 -6.97 2.68 -0.64
CA THR A 37 -7.01 1.23 -0.44
C THR A 37 -7.28 0.48 -1.75
N PRO A 38 -6.93 -0.83 -1.85
CA PRO A 38 -7.26 -1.65 -3.01
C PRO A 38 -8.75 -1.65 -3.36
N ASP A 39 -9.64 -1.64 -2.36
CA ASP A 39 -11.09 -1.61 -2.58
C ASP A 39 -11.54 -0.27 -3.15
N ALA A 40 -11.02 0.85 -2.64
CA ALA A 40 -11.32 2.17 -3.20
C ALA A 40 -10.94 2.27 -4.69
N VAL A 41 -9.78 1.72 -5.04
CA VAL A 41 -9.30 1.69 -6.43
C VAL A 41 -10.19 0.81 -7.29
N ARG A 42 -10.50 -0.40 -6.85
CA ARG A 42 -11.37 -1.35 -7.56
C ARG A 42 -12.77 -0.77 -7.82
N HIS A 43 -13.36 -0.11 -6.82
CA HIS A 43 -14.67 0.53 -6.99
C HIS A 43 -14.63 1.65 -8.03
N ALA A 44 -13.57 2.49 -8.00
CA ALA A 44 -13.41 3.54 -8.99
C ALA A 44 -13.18 3.00 -10.41
N GLU A 45 -12.36 1.96 -10.57
CA GLU A 45 -12.15 1.29 -11.86
C GLU A 45 -13.46 0.68 -12.40
N PHE A 46 -14.18 -0.05 -11.56
CA PHE A 46 -15.47 -0.65 -11.95
C PHE A 46 -16.50 0.39 -12.35
N ALA A 47 -16.51 1.53 -11.67
CA ALA A 47 -17.40 2.66 -12.01
C ALA A 47 -16.96 3.43 -13.28
N GLY A 48 -15.81 3.08 -13.88
CA GLY A 48 -15.31 3.66 -15.12
C GLY A 48 -14.51 4.94 -14.95
N ALA A 49 -13.99 5.20 -13.74
CA ALA A 49 -13.11 6.33 -13.51
C ALA A 49 -11.80 6.18 -14.32
N LYS A 50 -11.22 7.30 -14.74
CA LYS A 50 -9.91 7.31 -15.40
C LYS A 50 -8.76 7.73 -14.48
N ALA A 51 -9.05 8.22 -13.31
CA ALA A 51 -8.11 8.48 -12.22
C ALA A 51 -8.87 8.57 -10.91
N LEU A 52 -8.18 8.29 -9.80
CA LEU A 52 -8.69 8.44 -8.44
C LEU A 52 -7.80 9.41 -7.67
N MET A 53 -8.40 10.43 -7.08
CA MET A 53 -7.79 11.34 -6.15
C MET A 53 -8.47 11.17 -4.79
N LEU A 54 -7.68 11.13 -3.73
CA LEU A 54 -8.22 10.96 -2.37
C LEU A 54 -7.75 12.09 -1.47
N GLU A 55 -8.71 12.68 -0.74
CA GLU A 55 -8.41 13.62 0.32
C GLU A 55 -8.03 12.83 1.57
N SER A 56 -6.81 13.06 2.08
CA SER A 56 -6.35 12.43 3.30
C SER A 56 -7.33 12.61 4.46
N PRO A 57 -7.67 11.56 5.19
CA PRO A 57 -8.53 11.67 6.37
C PRO A 57 -7.83 12.33 7.55
N THR A 58 -6.49 12.45 7.51
CA THR A 58 -5.67 12.96 8.61
C THR A 58 -5.07 14.33 8.24
N GLU A 59 -5.23 15.30 9.12
CA GLU A 59 -4.65 16.63 8.94
C GLU A 59 -3.11 16.57 8.96
N GLY A 60 -2.48 17.24 8.00
CA GLY A 60 -1.03 17.37 7.90
C GLY A 60 -0.30 16.10 7.46
N GLN A 61 -1.00 15.03 7.09
CA GLN A 61 -0.40 13.80 6.60
C GLN A 61 -0.98 13.39 5.24
N ILE A 62 -0.12 12.79 4.43
CA ILE A 62 -0.49 12.04 3.23
C ILE A 62 -0.04 10.60 3.51
N HIS A 63 -0.92 9.64 3.28
CA HIS A 63 -0.66 8.25 3.60
C HIS A 63 -0.16 7.48 2.39
N GLU A 64 0.98 6.84 2.54
CA GLU A 64 1.40 5.82 1.58
C GLU A 64 0.54 4.57 1.78
N MET A 65 0.02 4.02 0.68
CA MET A 65 -0.83 2.83 0.72
C MET A 65 -0.53 1.92 -0.45
N ILE A 66 -0.81 0.64 -0.26
CA ILE A 66 -0.80 -0.36 -1.32
C ILE A 66 -2.16 -0.30 -2.01
N VAL A 67 -2.17 0.14 -3.25
CA VAL A 67 -3.40 0.30 -4.05
C VAL A 67 -3.80 -0.97 -4.82
N SER A 68 -2.90 -1.94 -4.91
CA SER A 68 -3.14 -3.20 -5.61
C SER A 68 -3.76 -4.26 -4.69
N PRO A 69 -4.77 -5.02 -5.14
CA PRO A 69 -5.28 -6.19 -4.43
C PRO A 69 -4.30 -7.38 -4.49
N VAL A 70 -3.29 -7.32 -5.34
CA VAL A 70 -2.28 -8.36 -5.49
C VAL A 70 -1.19 -8.19 -4.43
N TRP A 71 -1.07 -9.19 -3.57
CA TRP A 71 -0.03 -9.26 -2.54
C TRP A 71 1.07 -10.24 -2.96
N GLY A 72 2.28 -9.74 -3.07
CA GLY A 72 3.42 -10.52 -3.48
C GLY A 72 3.69 -10.49 -4.98
N THR A 73 4.40 -11.50 -5.47
CA THR A 73 4.63 -11.68 -6.90
C THR A 73 3.34 -12.18 -7.53
N PRO A 74 2.72 -11.43 -8.44
CA PRO A 74 1.50 -11.88 -9.08
C PRO A 74 1.75 -13.16 -9.88
N SER A 75 0.84 -14.12 -9.78
CA SER A 75 0.75 -15.22 -10.72
C SER A 75 0.30 -14.71 -12.09
N ALA A 76 0.41 -15.56 -13.12
CA ALA A 76 -0.06 -15.20 -14.45
C ALA A 76 -1.56 -14.85 -14.48
N GLY A 77 -2.37 -15.42 -13.55
CA GLY A 77 -3.78 -15.11 -13.41
C GLY A 77 -4.05 -13.78 -12.73
N GLU A 78 -3.19 -13.37 -11.82
CA GLU A 78 -3.35 -12.14 -11.02
C GLU A 78 -2.70 -10.90 -11.67
N ALA A 79 -1.90 -11.09 -12.71
CA ALA A 79 -1.25 -9.99 -13.41
C ALA A 79 -2.26 -8.98 -14.00
N GLY A 80 -3.46 -9.46 -14.34
CA GLY A 80 -4.57 -8.63 -14.82
C GLY A 80 -5.30 -7.87 -13.71
N ASP A 81 -5.05 -8.18 -12.45
CA ASP A 81 -5.68 -7.50 -11.29
C ASP A 81 -4.83 -6.31 -10.79
N LEU A 82 -3.68 -6.07 -11.42
CA LEU A 82 -2.89 -4.87 -11.14
C LEU A 82 -3.64 -3.64 -11.63
N PRO A 83 -3.79 -2.58 -10.79
CA PRO A 83 -4.54 -1.39 -11.19
C PRO A 83 -3.89 -0.67 -12.36
N ASP A 84 -4.69 -0.31 -13.36
CA ASP A 84 -4.29 0.58 -14.46
C ASP A 84 -4.64 2.05 -14.18
N LEU A 85 -5.40 2.29 -13.12
CA LEU A 85 -5.89 3.58 -12.70
C LEU A 85 -4.79 4.38 -11.99
N PRO A 86 -4.44 5.59 -12.43
CA PRO A 86 -3.57 6.46 -11.64
C PRO A 86 -4.29 6.90 -10.35
N VAL A 87 -3.62 6.69 -9.22
CA VAL A 87 -4.13 7.03 -7.89
C VAL A 87 -3.19 8.02 -7.22
N VAL A 88 -3.74 9.07 -6.64
CA VAL A 88 -2.99 10.06 -5.86
C VAL A 88 -3.76 10.43 -4.60
N GLU A 89 -3.03 10.67 -3.53
CA GLU A 89 -3.58 11.28 -2.33
C GLU A 89 -3.14 12.74 -2.25
N VAL A 90 -4.05 13.61 -1.81
CA VAL A 90 -3.79 15.02 -1.56
C VAL A 90 -4.01 15.33 -0.08
N SER A 91 -3.37 16.39 0.40
CA SER A 91 -3.56 16.82 1.78
C SER A 91 -5.03 17.17 2.06
N GLN A 92 -5.44 17.08 3.32
CA GLN A 92 -6.78 17.48 3.73
C GLN A 92 -7.05 18.96 3.41
N MET A 93 -6.03 19.79 3.46
CA MET A 93 -6.14 21.21 3.14
C MET A 93 -6.42 21.43 1.64
N ASP A 94 -5.63 20.80 0.78
CA ASP A 94 -5.81 20.91 -0.68
C ASP A 94 -7.12 20.28 -1.13
N GLY A 95 -7.47 19.15 -0.52
CA GLY A 95 -8.74 18.49 -0.76
C GLY A 95 -9.93 19.34 -0.42
N ARG A 96 -9.88 20.04 0.72
CA ARG A 96 -10.92 21.01 1.12
C ARG A 96 -11.06 22.14 0.09
N GLN A 97 -9.96 22.71 -0.37
CA GLN A 97 -9.98 23.75 -1.41
C GLN A 97 -10.59 23.23 -2.71
N LEU A 98 -10.24 22.02 -3.12
CA LEU A 98 -10.80 21.41 -4.32
C LEU A 98 -12.31 21.18 -4.21
N ARG A 99 -12.80 20.72 -3.05
CA ARG A 99 -14.24 20.59 -2.80
C ARG A 99 -14.97 21.94 -2.84
N GLU A 100 -14.35 22.98 -2.29
CA GLU A 100 -14.90 24.34 -2.37
C GLU A 100 -15.01 24.80 -3.83
N GLN A 101 -13.99 24.56 -4.65
CA GLN A 101 -14.05 24.88 -6.08
C GLN A 101 -15.16 24.10 -6.81
N LEU A 102 -15.29 22.80 -6.52
CA LEU A 102 -16.33 21.97 -7.09
C LEU A 102 -17.75 22.44 -6.71
N ALA A 103 -17.91 22.98 -5.52
CA ALA A 103 -19.19 23.59 -5.10
C ALA A 103 -19.57 24.86 -5.88
N HIS A 104 -18.58 25.56 -6.48
CA HIS A 104 -18.80 26.76 -7.29
C HIS A 104 -18.93 26.48 -8.79
N GLY A 105 -18.58 25.29 -9.26
CA GLY A 105 -18.72 24.90 -10.67
C GLY A 105 -17.84 23.74 -11.09
N PRO A 106 -17.90 23.36 -12.38
CA PRO A 106 -17.10 22.26 -12.91
C PRO A 106 -15.60 22.53 -12.76
N VAL A 107 -14.86 21.52 -12.31
CA VAL A 107 -13.38 21.54 -12.18
C VAL A 107 -12.78 20.50 -13.09
N LYS A 108 -11.66 20.84 -13.71
CA LYS A 108 -10.83 19.89 -14.48
C LYS A 108 -9.48 19.78 -13.82
N ALA A 109 -8.92 18.58 -13.85
CA ALA A 109 -7.58 18.30 -13.31
C ALA A 109 -6.77 17.40 -14.25
N THR A 110 -5.47 17.38 -14.03
CA THR A 110 -4.58 16.37 -14.58
C THR A 110 -4.00 15.56 -13.43
N VAL A 111 -4.18 14.24 -13.47
CA VAL A 111 -3.59 13.30 -12.52
C VAL A 111 -2.46 12.55 -13.21
N ALA A 112 -1.25 12.65 -12.68
CA ALA A 112 -0.08 11.95 -13.22
C ALA A 112 0.57 11.11 -12.12
N ALA A 113 0.81 9.84 -12.42
CA ALA A 113 1.59 8.93 -11.59
C ALA A 113 2.60 8.19 -12.48
N GLN A 114 3.87 8.21 -12.07
CA GLN A 114 4.92 7.48 -12.76
C GLN A 114 5.39 6.34 -11.87
N VAL A 115 5.06 5.13 -12.24
CA VAL A 115 5.43 3.92 -11.52
C VAL A 115 6.18 2.95 -12.42
N THR A 116 7.03 2.12 -11.83
CA THR A 116 7.71 1.04 -12.53
C THR A 116 7.45 -0.26 -11.81
N THR A 117 6.64 -1.11 -12.42
CA THR A 117 6.36 -2.46 -11.94
C THR A 117 7.29 -3.45 -12.63
N LYS A 118 8.12 -4.15 -11.87
CA LYS A 118 9.04 -5.18 -12.39
C LYS A 118 9.49 -6.13 -11.30
N LEU A 119 9.93 -7.32 -11.69
CA LEU A 119 10.61 -8.25 -10.78
C LEU A 119 11.92 -7.63 -10.28
N ARG A 120 12.13 -7.72 -8.97
CA ARG A 120 13.35 -7.27 -8.27
C ARG A 120 13.81 -8.32 -7.28
N THR A 121 15.12 -8.41 -7.07
CA THR A 121 15.68 -9.21 -5.98
C THR A 121 15.74 -8.33 -4.73
N LEU A 122 15.18 -8.84 -3.63
CA LEU A 122 15.17 -8.18 -2.34
C LEU A 122 15.93 -9.03 -1.32
N PRO A 123 16.79 -8.44 -0.48
CA PRO A 123 17.50 -9.18 0.56
C PRO A 123 16.53 -9.52 1.70
N CYS A 124 16.55 -10.78 2.12
CA CYS A 124 15.86 -11.26 3.31
C CYS A 124 16.88 -11.92 4.23
N PRO A 125 17.54 -11.19 5.14
CA PRO A 125 18.49 -11.76 6.07
C PRO A 125 17.85 -12.84 6.95
N VAL A 126 18.55 -13.95 7.16
CA VAL A 126 18.11 -15.05 7.99
C VAL A 126 19.24 -15.49 8.91
N GLY A 127 18.95 -15.55 10.20
CA GLY A 127 19.82 -16.15 11.21
C GLY A 127 19.26 -17.48 11.69
N ARG A 128 20.14 -18.42 12.08
CA ARG A 128 19.71 -19.72 12.60
C ARG A 128 20.52 -20.10 13.84
N ILE A 129 19.84 -20.68 14.82
CA ILE A 129 20.43 -21.38 15.98
C ILE A 129 19.89 -22.79 15.95
N ASP A 130 20.80 -23.78 15.96
CA ASP A 130 20.40 -25.19 15.91
C ASP A 130 19.86 -25.65 17.28
N GLY A 131 18.91 -26.56 17.25
CA GLY A 131 18.39 -27.20 18.46
C GLY A 131 19.28 -28.35 18.92
N THR A 132 19.29 -28.62 20.23
CA THR A 132 20.11 -29.69 20.83
C THR A 132 19.37 -31.04 20.88
N GLU A 133 18.02 -31.04 20.88
CA GLU A 133 17.21 -32.24 21.05
C GLU A 133 16.29 -32.53 19.86
N SER A 134 16.22 -31.65 18.88
CA SER A 134 15.29 -31.76 17.77
C SER A 134 15.72 -30.96 16.55
N ASP A 135 15.48 -31.51 15.37
CA ASP A 135 15.62 -30.84 14.08
C ASP A 135 14.42 -29.93 13.73
N ARG A 136 13.39 -29.92 14.58
CA ARG A 136 12.29 -28.93 14.47
C ARG A 136 12.77 -27.56 14.92
N TYR A 137 12.16 -26.52 14.33
CA TYR A 137 12.50 -25.13 14.64
C TYR A 137 11.26 -24.27 14.78
N PHE A 138 11.41 -23.14 15.48
CA PHE A 138 10.48 -22.04 15.48
C PHE A 138 10.99 -20.92 14.57
N ILE A 139 10.11 -20.27 13.86
CA ILE A 139 10.41 -19.06 13.09
C ILE A 139 10.01 -17.86 13.93
N VAL A 140 10.95 -16.95 14.15
CA VAL A 140 10.73 -15.62 14.69
C VAL A 140 10.98 -14.65 13.55
N GLY A 141 9.92 -14.02 13.05
CA GLY A 141 10.03 -13.21 11.84
C GLY A 141 9.39 -11.85 12.00
N ASN A 142 9.94 -10.91 11.27
CA ASN A 142 9.41 -9.57 11.09
C ASN A 142 9.78 -9.05 9.70
N HIS A 143 9.29 -7.87 9.34
CA HIS A 143 9.73 -7.20 8.12
C HIS A 143 10.69 -6.04 8.41
N VAL A 144 11.54 -5.71 7.44
CA VAL A 144 12.60 -4.68 7.57
C VAL A 144 12.26 -3.39 6.84
N ASP A 145 11.30 -3.42 5.94
CA ASP A 145 10.78 -2.23 5.29
C ASP A 145 9.77 -1.52 6.20
N SER A 146 9.56 -0.26 5.95
CA SER A 146 8.71 0.59 6.77
C SER A 146 8.01 1.65 5.94
N TRP A 147 6.97 2.22 6.52
CA TRP A 147 6.37 3.47 6.10
C TRP A 147 7.09 4.63 6.81
N TYR A 148 7.54 5.63 6.06
CA TYR A 148 8.27 6.80 6.60
C TYR A 148 9.46 6.38 7.49
N GLU A 149 9.57 6.90 8.71
CA GLU A 149 10.62 6.58 9.67
C GLU A 149 10.49 5.19 10.29
N GLY A 150 9.29 4.61 10.27
CA GLY A 150 9.03 3.22 10.65
C GLY A 150 9.35 2.83 12.08
N ILE A 151 9.28 3.75 13.04
CA ILE A 151 9.66 3.47 14.45
C ILE A 151 8.83 2.32 15.01
N THR A 152 7.52 2.38 14.89
CA THR A 152 6.61 1.34 15.40
C THR A 152 6.47 0.20 14.38
N ASP A 153 6.30 0.53 13.11
CA ASP A 153 6.15 -0.39 12.01
C ASP A 153 7.30 -0.21 11.01
N ASN A 154 8.46 -0.94 11.18
CA ASN A 154 8.58 -2.11 12.03
C ASN A 154 9.93 -2.15 12.80
N ALA A 155 10.57 -1.00 13.09
CA ALA A 155 11.87 -0.94 13.74
C ALA A 155 11.84 -1.57 15.15
N THR A 156 10.73 -1.43 15.87
CA THR A 156 10.57 -2.05 17.20
C THR A 156 10.60 -3.58 17.12
N ALA A 157 9.94 -4.18 16.14
CA ALA A 157 9.98 -5.64 15.95
C ALA A 157 11.34 -6.13 15.48
N MET A 158 12.05 -5.36 14.65
CA MET A 158 13.43 -5.67 14.28
C MET A 158 14.36 -5.68 15.49
N ALA A 159 14.28 -4.65 16.34
CA ALA A 159 15.08 -4.57 17.55
C ALA A 159 14.78 -5.73 18.51
N ALA A 160 13.51 -6.05 18.72
CA ALA A 160 13.10 -7.18 19.54
C ALA A 160 13.60 -8.52 18.98
N THR A 161 13.52 -8.73 17.68
CA THR A 161 14.00 -9.97 17.02
C THR A 161 15.51 -10.12 17.13
N LEU A 162 16.26 -9.02 16.94
CA LEU A 162 17.73 -9.03 17.11
C LEU A 162 18.12 -9.33 18.56
N GLU A 163 17.43 -8.74 19.52
CA GLU A 163 17.72 -9.00 20.94
C GLU A 163 17.37 -10.44 21.34
N LEU A 164 16.26 -10.99 20.84
CA LEU A 164 15.96 -12.41 21.02
C LEU A 164 17.04 -13.29 20.40
N ALA A 165 17.50 -12.99 19.19
CA ALA A 165 18.58 -13.74 18.56
C ALA A 165 19.85 -13.69 19.38
N ARG A 166 20.22 -12.53 19.93
CA ARG A 166 21.39 -12.36 20.81
C ARG A 166 21.26 -13.19 22.09
N LEU A 167 20.11 -13.13 22.76
CA LEU A 167 19.86 -13.88 24.00
C LEU A 167 19.91 -15.39 23.78
N PHE A 168 19.29 -15.87 22.71
CA PHE A 168 19.26 -17.31 22.42
C PHE A 168 20.57 -17.83 21.83
N ALA A 169 21.42 -16.98 21.26
CA ALA A 169 22.77 -17.39 20.82
C ALA A 169 23.68 -17.81 21.98
N GLU A 170 23.41 -17.33 23.20
CA GLU A 170 24.14 -17.68 24.42
C GLU A 170 23.53 -18.91 25.14
N GLN A 171 22.48 -19.52 24.58
CA GLN A 171 21.76 -20.64 25.15
C GLN A 171 21.81 -21.85 24.21
N GLU A 172 21.51 -23.00 24.75
CA GLU A 172 21.38 -24.23 23.97
C GLU A 172 19.89 -24.64 23.88
N PRO A 173 19.13 -24.05 22.95
CA PRO A 173 17.71 -24.32 22.87
C PRO A 173 17.45 -25.77 22.44
N LYS A 174 16.43 -26.41 23.00
CA LYS A 174 16.07 -27.78 22.66
C LYS A 174 15.59 -27.94 21.21
N ARG A 175 14.94 -26.89 20.67
CA ARG A 175 14.49 -26.78 19.27
C ARG A 175 15.21 -25.64 18.60
N GLY A 176 15.46 -25.79 17.32
CA GLY A 176 16.09 -24.73 16.53
C GLY A 176 15.25 -23.46 16.47
N LEU A 177 15.93 -22.34 16.28
CA LEU A 177 15.33 -21.03 16.06
C LEU A 177 15.80 -20.47 14.72
N VAL A 178 14.89 -19.93 13.95
CA VAL A 178 15.16 -19.23 12.70
C VAL A 178 14.64 -17.81 12.84
N PHE A 179 15.51 -16.83 12.71
CA PHE A 179 15.20 -15.41 12.76
C PHE A 179 15.17 -14.87 11.34
N GLY A 180 13.98 -14.50 10.86
CA GLY A 180 13.76 -14.02 9.50
C GLY A 180 13.43 -12.52 9.46
N PHE A 181 14.10 -11.79 8.56
CA PHE A 181 13.92 -10.38 8.33
C PHE A 181 13.44 -10.18 6.89
N TRP A 182 12.13 -10.06 6.70
CA TRP A 182 11.49 -10.05 5.38
C TRP A 182 11.49 -8.67 4.76
N SER A 183 11.77 -8.57 3.49
CA SER A 183 11.64 -7.32 2.74
C SER A 183 10.30 -7.26 2.00
N ALA A 184 9.90 -6.04 1.63
CA ALA A 184 8.74 -5.73 0.77
C ALA A 184 7.35 -6.03 1.38
N HIS A 185 7.23 -6.05 2.70
CA HIS A 185 5.91 -6.14 3.34
C HIS A 185 5.03 -4.93 2.99
N SER A 186 5.60 -3.72 3.12
CA SER A 186 4.90 -2.46 2.88
C SER A 186 4.77 -2.08 1.39
N THR A 187 5.35 -2.84 0.49
CA THR A 187 5.31 -2.57 -0.97
C THR A 187 4.46 -3.58 -1.75
N GLY A 188 3.72 -4.44 -1.05
CA GLY A 188 3.00 -5.56 -1.67
C GLY A 188 3.99 -6.54 -2.30
N ARG A 189 4.33 -7.58 -1.62
CA ARG A 189 5.39 -8.54 -2.00
C ARG A 189 5.22 -9.11 -3.37
#